data_d16da7de605273242aacb58af1e3890d
#
_entry.id   d16da7de605273242aacb58af1e3890d
#
_cell.length_a   1.000
_cell.length_b   1.000
_cell.length_c   1.000
_cell.angle_alpha   90.00
_cell.angle_beta   90.00
_cell.angle_gamma   90.00
#
_symmetry.space_group_name_H-M   'P 1'
#
loop_
_entity.id
_entity.type
_entity.pdbx_description
1 polymer ?
#
loop_
_entity_poly.entity_id
_entity_poly.type
_entity_poly.pdbx_seq_one_letter_code
_entity_poly.pdbx_strand_id
1 'polypeptide(L)'
;MTIFLFGVSNVGKTTTGEMLARKLGYDFYDLDEEVKKFYNTTLEDFVNTGSLEERDWKRGRVIDMTMKKKGNKVFSITPIAYSDHFNRYLACEDVLAIELQDSSEHIFDRLVFSDENDHVYKDDDYKNAHRDYYIREIKKDIWAYTPSFLKVKNKFYMDGDSPERVVERIVAEYGLKCDRKKT
;
A
#
# COMPACT_ATOMS: atom_id res chain seq x y z
N MET A 1 12.06 -1.07 13.84
CA MET A 1 10.83 -0.29 13.55
C MET A 1 10.24 -0.73 12.22
N THR A 2 8.93 -0.90 12.13
CA THR A 2 8.21 -1.18 10.87
C THR A 2 7.21 -0.05 10.63
N ILE A 3 7.15 0.47 9.40
CA ILE A 3 6.14 1.43 8.97
C ILE A 3 5.21 0.71 8.00
N PHE A 4 3.95 0.51 8.38
CA PHE A 4 2.93 0.02 7.47
C PHE A 4 2.27 1.20 6.75
N LEU A 5 2.15 1.09 5.42
CA LEU A 5 1.35 1.99 4.60
C LEU A 5 0.11 1.25 4.10
N PHE A 6 -1.04 1.67 4.58
CA PHE A 6 -2.36 1.20 4.15
C PHE A 6 -3.01 2.20 3.19
N GLY A 7 -4.10 1.79 2.59
CA GLY A 7 -4.94 2.62 1.72
C GLY A 7 -5.42 1.84 0.51
N VAL A 8 -6.37 2.38 -0.23
CA VAL A 8 -6.94 1.75 -1.41
C VAL A 8 -5.93 1.62 -2.56
N SER A 9 -6.29 0.88 -3.61
CA SER A 9 -5.47 0.77 -4.81
C SER A 9 -5.22 2.16 -5.43
N ASN A 10 -4.07 2.34 -6.04
CA ASN A 10 -3.64 3.58 -6.71
C ASN A 10 -3.56 4.84 -5.82
N VAL A 11 -3.76 4.74 -4.50
CA VAL A 11 -3.59 5.90 -3.60
C VAL A 11 -2.13 6.39 -3.54
N GLY A 12 -1.15 5.56 -3.91
CA GLY A 12 0.28 5.92 -3.97
C GLY A 12 1.15 5.23 -2.91
N LYS A 13 0.68 4.13 -2.31
CA LYS A 13 1.43 3.38 -1.26
C LYS A 13 2.83 2.97 -1.69
N THR A 14 2.96 2.35 -2.85
CA THR A 14 4.24 1.82 -3.36
C THR A 14 5.23 2.94 -3.58
N THR A 15 4.85 3.97 -4.34
CA THR A 15 5.72 5.13 -4.63
C THR A 15 6.14 5.86 -3.36
N THR A 16 5.17 6.17 -2.48
CA THR A 16 5.45 6.82 -1.19
C THR A 16 6.34 5.93 -0.31
N GLY A 17 6.06 4.63 -0.28
CA GLY A 17 6.80 3.66 0.53
C GLY A 17 8.26 3.52 0.11
N GLU A 18 8.54 3.39 -1.18
CA GLU A 18 9.90 3.32 -1.72
C GLU A 18 10.70 4.58 -1.39
N MET A 19 10.10 5.76 -1.60
CA MET A 19 10.76 7.03 -1.33
C MET A 19 10.98 7.24 0.16
N LEU A 20 10.01 6.88 1.01
CA LEU A 20 10.13 6.95 2.46
C LEU A 20 11.22 6.01 2.96
N ALA A 21 11.24 4.76 2.49
CA ALA A 21 12.27 3.79 2.85
C ALA A 21 13.67 4.28 2.47
N ARG A 22 13.84 4.81 1.25
CA ARG A 22 15.10 5.40 0.79
C ARG A 22 15.53 6.57 1.68
N LYS A 23 14.61 7.46 2.02
CA LYS A 23 14.89 8.65 2.87
C LYS A 23 15.31 8.25 4.29
N LEU A 24 14.74 7.17 4.83
CA LEU A 24 15.01 6.69 6.18
C LEU A 24 16.19 5.69 6.26
N GLY A 25 16.66 5.15 5.14
CA GLY A 25 17.64 4.06 5.11
C GLY A 25 17.03 2.73 5.55
N TYR A 26 15.75 2.50 5.29
CA TYR A 26 14.99 1.29 5.62
C TYR A 26 14.86 0.39 4.40
N ASP A 27 14.59 -0.89 4.62
CA ASP A 27 14.19 -1.80 3.55
C ASP A 27 12.74 -1.51 3.13
N PHE A 28 12.46 -1.65 1.82
CA PHE A 28 11.09 -1.52 1.30
C PHE A 28 10.54 -2.88 0.91
N TYR A 29 9.28 -3.10 1.26
CA TYR A 29 8.49 -4.26 0.85
C TYR A 29 7.11 -3.81 0.35
N ASP A 30 6.67 -4.42 -0.74
CA ASP A 30 5.32 -4.30 -1.25
C ASP A 30 4.63 -5.67 -1.15
N LEU A 31 3.42 -5.73 -0.59
CA LEU A 31 2.75 -7.00 -0.32
C LEU A 31 2.44 -7.78 -1.60
N ASP A 32 2.03 -7.09 -2.67
CA ASP A 32 1.73 -7.77 -3.94
C ASP A 32 3.00 -8.35 -4.55
N GLU A 33 4.12 -7.62 -4.50
CA GLU A 33 5.42 -8.12 -4.95
C GLU A 33 5.92 -9.30 -4.12
N GLU A 34 5.75 -9.25 -2.80
CA GLU A 34 6.14 -10.37 -1.93
C GLU A 34 5.22 -11.60 -2.13
N VAL A 35 3.93 -11.39 -2.44
CA VAL A 35 2.99 -12.46 -2.81
C VAL A 35 3.40 -13.13 -4.12
N LYS A 36 3.70 -12.34 -5.16
CA LYS A 36 4.18 -12.87 -6.45
C LYS A 36 5.43 -13.74 -6.28
N LYS A 37 6.41 -13.22 -5.52
CA LYS A 37 7.66 -13.95 -5.24
C LYS A 37 7.41 -15.23 -4.48
N PHE A 38 6.58 -15.19 -3.43
CA PHE A 38 6.37 -16.33 -2.55
C PHE A 38 5.60 -17.47 -3.21
N TYR A 39 4.57 -17.13 -3.99
CA TYR A 39 3.72 -18.13 -4.65
C TYR A 39 4.14 -18.42 -6.09
N ASN A 40 5.16 -17.73 -6.62
CA ASN A 40 5.63 -17.83 -8.01
C ASN A 40 4.47 -17.68 -9.02
N THR A 41 3.75 -16.57 -8.93
CA THR A 41 2.53 -16.27 -9.68
C THR A 41 2.52 -14.83 -10.17
N THR A 42 1.68 -14.50 -11.15
CA THR A 42 1.35 -13.10 -11.46
C THR A 42 0.28 -12.59 -10.50
N LEU A 43 0.09 -11.26 -10.42
CA LEU A 43 -0.98 -10.70 -9.62
C LEU A 43 -2.35 -11.06 -10.21
N GLU A 44 -2.46 -11.06 -11.53
CA GLU A 44 -3.69 -11.45 -12.23
C GLU A 44 -4.10 -12.88 -11.90
N ASP A 45 -3.20 -13.85 -12.02
CA ASP A 45 -3.48 -15.24 -11.65
C ASP A 45 -3.85 -15.38 -10.17
N PHE A 46 -3.15 -14.63 -9.30
CA PHE A 46 -3.44 -14.66 -7.87
C PHE A 46 -4.84 -14.17 -7.55
N VAL A 47 -5.28 -13.05 -8.15
CA VAL A 47 -6.61 -12.47 -7.88
C VAL A 47 -7.75 -13.25 -8.54
N ASN A 48 -7.46 -13.99 -9.60
CA ASN A 48 -8.43 -14.82 -10.31
C ASN A 48 -8.54 -16.25 -9.73
N THR A 49 -7.69 -16.61 -8.75
CA THR A 49 -7.66 -17.96 -8.17
C THR A 49 -8.19 -17.98 -6.73
N GLY A 50 -9.14 -18.86 -6.45
CA GLY A 50 -9.71 -19.06 -5.12
C GLY A 50 -10.67 -17.96 -4.66
N SER A 51 -11.15 -18.08 -3.43
CA SER A 51 -12.02 -17.09 -2.80
C SER A 51 -11.25 -15.87 -2.28
N LEU A 52 -11.95 -14.78 -1.99
CA LEU A 52 -11.36 -13.60 -1.34
C LEU A 52 -10.71 -13.96 0.01
N GLU A 53 -11.38 -14.81 0.81
CA GLU A 53 -10.88 -15.26 2.10
C GLU A 53 -9.57 -16.04 1.97
N GLU A 54 -9.48 -16.96 0.99
CA GLU A 54 -8.26 -17.72 0.71
C GLU A 54 -7.11 -16.80 0.28
N ARG A 55 -7.39 -15.81 -0.57
CA ARG A 55 -6.38 -14.83 -1.00
C ARG A 55 -5.90 -13.99 0.17
N ASP A 56 -6.79 -13.51 1.02
CA ASP A 56 -6.42 -12.72 2.19
C ASP A 56 -5.65 -13.57 3.22
N TRP A 57 -6.00 -14.85 3.38
CA TRP A 57 -5.21 -15.76 4.19
C TRP A 57 -3.78 -15.95 3.65
N LYS A 58 -3.65 -16.12 2.33
CA LYS A 58 -2.34 -16.21 1.66
C LYS A 58 -1.52 -14.93 1.85
N ARG A 59 -2.15 -13.74 1.70
CA ARG A 59 -1.53 -12.44 1.99
C ARG A 59 -1.09 -12.35 3.45
N GLY A 60 -1.92 -12.79 4.38
CA GLY A 60 -1.61 -12.84 5.81
C GLY A 60 -0.33 -13.63 6.11
N ARG A 61 -0.13 -14.79 5.46
CA ARG A 61 1.11 -15.56 5.60
C ARG A 61 2.34 -14.79 5.11
N VAL A 62 2.21 -14.06 4.00
CA VAL A 62 3.31 -13.26 3.45
C VAL A 62 3.62 -12.08 4.37
N ILE A 63 2.59 -11.43 4.96
CA ILE A 63 2.79 -10.40 5.99
C ILE A 63 3.62 -10.97 7.14
N ASP A 64 3.25 -12.13 7.68
CA ASP A 64 3.96 -12.76 8.80
C ASP A 64 5.42 -13.06 8.49
N MET A 65 5.68 -13.53 7.29
CA MET A 65 7.05 -13.83 6.84
C MET A 65 7.87 -12.54 6.70
N THR A 66 7.28 -11.49 6.13
CA THR A 66 7.95 -10.20 5.96
C THR A 66 8.21 -9.54 7.31
N MET A 67 7.29 -9.65 8.26
CA MET A 67 7.48 -9.12 9.61
C MET A 67 8.62 -9.80 10.38
N LYS A 68 8.93 -11.05 10.08
CA LYS A 68 10.08 -11.78 10.67
C LYS A 68 11.44 -11.37 10.10
N LYS A 69 11.48 -10.70 8.95
CA LYS A 69 12.74 -10.19 8.39
C LYS A 69 13.34 -9.15 9.32
N LYS A 70 14.65 -9.22 9.55
CA LYS A 70 15.37 -8.29 10.43
C LYS A 70 15.50 -6.91 9.77
N GLY A 71 15.74 -5.88 10.58
CA GLY A 71 15.97 -4.50 10.14
C GLY A 71 14.70 -3.65 10.15
N ASN A 72 14.92 -2.33 10.01
CA ASN A 72 13.84 -1.37 9.87
C ASN A 72 13.25 -1.46 8.45
N LYS A 73 11.93 -1.32 8.33
CA LYS A 73 11.26 -1.50 7.04
C LYS A 73 10.06 -0.59 6.86
N VAL A 74 9.79 -0.24 5.61
CA VAL A 74 8.51 0.29 5.15
C VAL A 74 7.81 -0.82 4.38
N PHE A 75 6.56 -1.09 4.70
CA PHE A 75 5.79 -2.16 4.10
C PHE A 75 4.45 -1.65 3.58
N SER A 76 4.32 -1.60 2.27
CA SER A 76 3.08 -1.27 1.56
C SER A 76 2.12 -2.46 1.62
N ILE A 77 0.93 -2.24 2.22
CA ILE A 77 -0.07 -3.28 2.39
C ILE A 77 -1.21 -3.06 1.38
N THR A 78 -1.37 -4.01 0.47
CA THR A 78 -2.53 -4.09 -0.43
C THR A 78 -3.82 -4.13 0.39
N PRO A 79 -4.93 -3.57 -0.11
CA PRO A 79 -6.23 -3.68 0.54
C PRO A 79 -6.60 -5.15 0.83
N ILE A 80 -6.88 -5.44 2.10
CA ILE A 80 -7.28 -6.76 2.61
C ILE A 80 -8.62 -6.58 3.32
N ALA A 81 -9.63 -7.36 2.93
CA ALA A 81 -10.96 -7.30 3.54
C ALA A 81 -10.96 -7.87 4.97
N TYR A 82 -10.20 -8.93 5.21
CA TYR A 82 -10.09 -9.60 6.51
C TYR A 82 -8.92 -9.01 7.32
N SER A 83 -9.18 -7.92 8.03
CA SER A 83 -8.15 -7.12 8.72
C SER A 83 -7.39 -7.86 9.86
N ASP A 84 -7.87 -9.01 10.32
CA ASP A 84 -7.23 -9.78 11.39
C ASP A 84 -5.80 -10.23 11.03
N HIS A 85 -5.51 -10.36 9.74
CA HIS A 85 -4.19 -10.71 9.24
C HIS A 85 -3.11 -9.68 9.58
N PHE A 86 -3.47 -8.42 9.77
CA PHE A 86 -2.51 -7.38 10.14
C PHE A 86 -2.81 -6.69 11.49
N ASN A 87 -4.05 -6.80 12.00
CA ASN A 87 -4.49 -6.12 13.24
C ASN A 87 -3.58 -6.40 14.45
N ARG A 88 -3.05 -7.62 14.56
CA ARG A 88 -2.14 -8.00 15.65
C ARG A 88 -0.86 -7.18 15.68
N TYR A 89 -0.41 -6.70 14.52
CA TYR A 89 0.80 -5.88 14.42
C TYR A 89 0.54 -4.41 14.78
N LEU A 90 -0.71 -3.93 14.69
CA LEU A 90 -1.05 -2.55 15.02
C LEU A 90 -0.88 -2.21 16.51
N ALA A 91 -0.79 -3.22 17.37
CA ALA A 91 -0.57 -3.06 18.81
C ALA A 91 0.93 -3.14 19.20
N CYS A 92 1.83 -3.45 18.25
CA CYS A 92 3.25 -3.55 18.52
C CYS A 92 3.87 -2.14 18.64
N GLU A 93 4.68 -1.91 19.68
CA GLU A 93 5.31 -0.61 19.96
C GLU A 93 6.29 -0.16 18.87
N ASP A 94 6.89 -1.10 18.15
CA ASP A 94 7.83 -0.85 17.07
C ASP A 94 7.17 -0.76 15.68
N VAL A 95 5.83 -0.67 15.63
CA VAL A 95 5.04 -0.55 14.40
C VAL A 95 4.33 0.80 14.34
N LEU A 96 4.61 1.57 13.29
CA LEU A 96 3.84 2.75 12.91
C LEU A 96 2.94 2.37 11.72
N ALA A 97 1.64 2.38 11.91
CA ALA A 97 0.67 2.13 10.86
C ALA A 97 0.04 3.44 10.40
N ILE A 98 0.09 3.71 9.11
CA ILE A 98 -0.44 4.93 8.46
C ILE A 98 -1.38 4.51 7.34
N GLU A 99 -2.61 5.01 7.34
CA GLU A 99 -3.50 4.92 6.19
C GLU A 99 -3.35 6.17 5.33
N LEU A 100 -2.88 6.00 4.11
CA LEU A 100 -2.85 7.05 3.10
C LEU A 100 -4.26 7.20 2.52
N GLN A 101 -4.78 8.42 2.56
CA GLN A 101 -6.08 8.80 2.04
C GLN A 101 -5.94 9.92 1.03
N ASP A 102 -6.79 9.91 0.01
CA ASP A 102 -6.91 11.02 -0.94
C ASP A 102 -8.31 11.05 -1.56
N SER A 103 -8.63 12.13 -2.27
CA SER A 103 -9.86 12.21 -3.05
C SER A 103 -9.89 11.18 -4.18
N SER A 104 -11.06 10.75 -4.59
CA SER A 104 -11.21 9.86 -5.75
C SER A 104 -10.63 10.45 -7.02
N GLU A 105 -10.67 11.78 -7.14
CA GLU A 105 -10.14 12.55 -8.26
C GLU A 105 -8.62 12.47 -8.30
N HIS A 106 -7.94 12.72 -7.18
CA HIS A 106 -6.49 12.62 -7.09
C HIS A 106 -5.99 11.17 -7.26
N ILE A 107 -6.76 10.18 -6.78
CA ILE A 107 -6.44 8.76 -7.00
C ILE A 107 -6.58 8.42 -8.49
N PHE A 108 -7.64 8.93 -9.16
CA PHE A 108 -7.82 8.76 -10.59
C PHE A 108 -6.65 9.33 -11.39
N ASP A 109 -6.13 10.51 -11.03
CA ASP A 109 -5.00 11.11 -11.73
C ASP A 109 -3.75 10.21 -11.70
N ARG A 110 -3.58 9.44 -10.61
CA ARG A 110 -2.47 8.47 -10.43
C ARG A 110 -2.73 7.09 -11.02
N LEU A 111 -3.96 6.83 -11.51
CA LEU A 111 -4.33 5.53 -12.05
C LEU A 111 -3.42 5.14 -13.21
N VAL A 112 -2.88 3.95 -13.13
CA VAL A 112 -2.13 3.26 -14.18
C VAL A 112 -2.76 1.90 -14.43
N PHE A 113 -2.47 1.30 -15.58
CA PHE A 113 -2.94 -0.02 -15.95
C PHE A 113 -1.79 -1.03 -15.87
N SER A 114 -2.11 -2.30 -15.79
CA SER A 114 -1.15 -3.39 -15.97
C SER A 114 -1.69 -4.40 -16.96
N ASP A 115 -0.77 -5.04 -17.68
CA ASP A 115 -1.09 -6.17 -18.55
C ASP A 115 -1.13 -7.50 -17.75
N GLU A 116 -1.40 -8.60 -18.43
CA GLU A 116 -1.45 -9.97 -17.88
C GLU A 116 -0.13 -10.45 -17.25
N ASN A 117 0.98 -9.78 -17.56
CA ASN A 117 2.31 -10.05 -17.02
C ASN A 117 2.72 -9.05 -15.93
N ASP A 118 1.79 -8.25 -15.40
CA ASP A 118 2.00 -7.18 -14.42
C ASP A 118 2.89 -6.03 -14.92
N HIS A 119 3.07 -5.86 -16.25
CA HIS A 119 3.77 -4.70 -16.79
C HIS A 119 2.86 -3.47 -16.73
N VAL A 120 3.32 -2.47 -16.00
CA VAL A 120 2.58 -1.21 -15.84
C VAL A 120 2.70 -0.36 -17.10
N TYR A 121 1.57 0.16 -17.58
CA TYR A 121 1.49 1.09 -18.71
C TYR A 121 0.50 2.22 -18.45
N LYS A 122 0.61 3.31 -19.23
CA LYS A 122 -0.33 4.43 -19.22
C LYS A 122 -1.11 4.44 -20.51
N ASP A 123 -2.39 4.67 -20.40
CA ASP A 123 -3.31 4.97 -21.50
C ASP A 123 -4.22 6.11 -21.07
N ASP A 124 -3.70 7.33 -21.20
CA ASP A 124 -4.40 8.52 -20.73
C ASP A 124 -5.66 8.81 -21.55
N ASP A 125 -5.68 8.49 -22.83
CA ASP A 125 -6.86 8.68 -23.70
C ASP A 125 -7.98 7.74 -23.25
N TYR A 126 -7.69 6.45 -23.10
CA TYR A 126 -8.65 5.47 -22.60
C TYR A 126 -9.12 5.79 -21.18
N LYS A 127 -8.19 6.12 -20.28
CA LYS A 127 -8.47 6.52 -18.92
C LYS A 127 -9.45 7.68 -18.85
N ASN A 128 -9.18 8.75 -19.61
CA ASN A 128 -10.00 9.96 -19.61
C ASN A 128 -11.37 9.73 -20.27
N ALA A 129 -11.44 8.93 -21.33
CA ALA A 129 -12.70 8.54 -21.96
C ALA A 129 -13.64 7.78 -20.99
N HIS A 130 -13.08 7.09 -19.99
CA HIS A 130 -13.83 6.30 -19.00
C HIS A 130 -13.78 6.90 -17.59
N ARG A 131 -13.51 8.21 -17.46
CA ARG A 131 -13.27 8.90 -16.18
C ARG A 131 -14.37 8.65 -15.15
N ASP A 132 -15.62 8.81 -15.52
CA ASP A 132 -16.74 8.65 -14.59
C ASP A 132 -16.89 7.22 -14.07
N TYR A 133 -16.57 6.25 -14.90
CA TYR A 133 -16.53 4.85 -14.52
C TYR A 133 -15.46 4.62 -13.46
N TYR A 134 -14.21 5.02 -13.71
CA TYR A 134 -13.09 4.80 -12.77
C TYR A 134 -13.28 5.55 -11.46
N ILE A 135 -13.77 6.79 -11.48
CA ILE A 135 -14.07 7.53 -10.24
C ILE A 135 -15.13 6.80 -9.40
N ARG A 136 -16.17 6.22 -10.03
CA ARG A 136 -17.15 5.42 -9.29
C ARG A 136 -16.54 4.16 -8.68
N GLU A 137 -15.69 3.45 -9.41
CA GLU A 137 -15.00 2.26 -8.89
C GLU A 137 -14.06 2.62 -7.73
N ILE A 138 -13.29 3.70 -7.84
CA ILE A 138 -12.44 4.19 -6.75
C ILE A 138 -13.28 4.54 -5.50
N LYS A 139 -14.43 5.20 -5.67
CA LYS A 139 -15.34 5.49 -4.55
C LYS A 139 -15.89 4.23 -3.90
N LYS A 140 -16.21 3.20 -4.69
CA LYS A 140 -16.62 1.88 -4.17
C LYS A 140 -15.50 1.22 -3.38
N ASP A 141 -14.26 1.26 -3.88
CA ASP A 141 -13.10 0.71 -3.18
C ASP A 141 -12.86 1.42 -1.85
N ILE A 142 -12.89 2.76 -1.84
CA ILE A 142 -12.79 3.54 -0.60
C ILE A 142 -13.86 3.10 0.41
N TRP A 143 -15.10 3.00 -0.02
CA TRP A 143 -16.21 2.59 0.83
C TRP A 143 -16.04 1.13 1.32
N ALA A 144 -15.68 0.21 0.43
CA ALA A 144 -15.57 -1.21 0.73
C ALA A 144 -14.44 -1.53 1.71
N TYR A 145 -13.29 -0.83 1.61
CA TYR A 145 -12.13 -1.08 2.46
C TYR A 145 -12.05 -0.20 3.72
N THR A 146 -12.88 0.84 3.84
CA THR A 146 -12.96 1.66 5.06
C THR A 146 -13.10 0.83 6.34
N PRO A 147 -13.99 -0.20 6.42
CA PRO A 147 -14.10 -1.03 7.63
C PRO A 147 -12.80 -1.76 7.99
N SER A 148 -12.03 -2.20 7.00
CA SER A 148 -10.77 -2.92 7.22
C SER A 148 -9.70 -2.04 7.86
N PHE A 149 -9.74 -0.73 7.60
CA PHE A 149 -8.76 0.22 8.09
C PHE A 149 -9.18 0.96 9.37
N LEU A 150 -10.35 0.65 9.95
CA LEU A 150 -10.85 1.35 11.14
C LEU A 150 -9.88 1.33 12.33
N LYS A 151 -9.10 0.26 12.49
CA LYS A 151 -8.12 0.12 13.57
C LYS A 151 -6.80 0.84 13.31
N VAL A 152 -6.54 1.28 12.08
CA VAL A 152 -5.36 2.10 11.76
C VAL A 152 -5.60 3.52 12.25
N LYS A 153 -4.93 3.92 13.32
CA LYS A 153 -5.20 5.19 14.01
C LYS A 153 -4.71 6.41 13.23
N ASN A 154 -3.59 6.29 12.56
CA ASN A 154 -2.99 7.41 11.84
C ASN A 154 -3.58 7.48 10.43
N LYS A 155 -4.39 8.50 10.19
CA LYS A 155 -4.97 8.80 8.88
C LYS A 155 -4.18 9.96 8.29
N PHE A 156 -3.58 9.75 7.14
CA PHE A 156 -2.77 10.76 6.45
C PHE A 156 -3.42 11.13 5.12
N TYR A 157 -3.94 12.35 5.05
CA TYR A 157 -4.55 12.86 3.82
C TYR A 157 -3.48 13.50 2.93
N MET A 158 -3.35 12.97 1.70
CA MET A 158 -2.28 13.35 0.77
C MET A 158 -2.54 14.68 0.07
N ASP A 159 -3.81 15.04 -0.13
CA ASP A 159 -4.25 16.33 -0.73
C ASP A 159 -3.71 16.58 -2.15
N GLY A 160 -3.55 15.52 -2.94
CA GLY A 160 -3.00 15.61 -4.29
C GLY A 160 -1.52 15.99 -4.36
N ASP A 161 -0.82 16.09 -3.23
CA ASP A 161 0.60 16.43 -3.18
C ASP A 161 1.45 15.45 -4.01
N SER A 162 2.62 15.92 -4.47
CA SER A 162 3.61 15.06 -5.10
C SER A 162 4.16 14.02 -4.10
N PRO A 163 4.66 12.86 -4.56
CA PRO A 163 5.22 11.84 -3.67
C PRO A 163 6.33 12.37 -2.76
N GLU A 164 7.17 13.30 -3.25
CA GLU A 164 8.23 13.94 -2.47
C GLU A 164 7.65 14.73 -1.31
N ARG A 165 6.60 15.52 -1.59
CA ARG A 165 5.94 16.36 -0.59
C ARG A 165 5.22 15.50 0.46
N VAL A 166 4.56 14.44 0.01
CA VAL A 166 3.91 13.46 0.90
C VAL A 166 4.95 12.86 1.86
N VAL A 167 6.10 12.41 1.37
CA VAL A 167 7.17 11.82 2.19
C VAL A 167 7.73 12.84 3.19
N GLU A 168 7.92 14.10 2.79
CA GLU A 168 8.37 15.16 3.70
C GLU A 168 7.37 15.40 4.83
N ARG A 169 6.09 15.48 4.50
CA ARG A 169 5.01 15.64 5.50
C ARG A 169 4.93 14.46 6.46
N ILE A 170 5.02 13.21 5.95
CA ILE A 170 5.02 12.01 6.79
C ILE A 170 6.22 12.03 7.77
N VAL A 171 7.42 12.33 7.27
CA VAL A 171 8.63 12.39 8.10
C VAL A 171 8.49 13.45 9.20
N ALA A 172 7.95 14.63 8.86
CA ALA A 172 7.75 15.71 9.81
C ALA A 172 6.66 15.39 10.84
N GLU A 173 5.50 14.90 10.38
CA GLU A 173 4.32 14.62 11.22
C GLU A 173 4.59 13.51 12.26
N TYR A 174 5.29 12.45 11.85
CA TYR A 174 5.60 11.32 12.74
C TYR A 174 7.00 11.37 13.36
N GLY A 175 7.75 12.46 13.17
CA GLY A 175 9.09 12.64 13.76
C GLY A 175 10.10 11.58 13.36
N LEU A 176 10.00 11.06 12.13
CA LEU A 176 10.83 9.96 11.65
C LEU A 176 12.28 10.43 11.42
N LYS A 177 13.24 9.60 11.83
CA LYS A 177 14.66 9.92 11.67
C LYS A 177 15.34 8.90 10.78
N CYS A 178 16.25 9.38 9.93
CA CYS A 178 17.09 8.52 9.12
C CYS A 178 17.94 7.61 10.01
N ASP A 179 17.90 6.33 9.72
CA ASP A 179 18.80 5.35 10.34
C ASP A 179 20.16 5.50 9.66
N ARG A 180 21.01 6.40 10.20
CA ARG A 180 22.37 6.52 9.72
C ARG A 180 23.09 5.20 10.06
N LYS A 181 23.14 4.27 9.11
CA LYS A 181 24.07 3.16 9.20
C LYS A 181 25.44 3.78 9.42
N LYS A 182 26.03 3.52 10.60
CA LYS A 182 27.45 3.85 10.82
C LYS A 182 28.22 3.14 9.74
N THR A 183 28.81 3.89 8.82
CA THR A 183 29.81 3.46 7.86
C THR A 183 30.99 2.87 8.60
#